data_e0a2b7ae90f100529cd37e1fe4664300
#
_entry.id   e0a2b7ae90f100529cd37e1fe4664300
#
_cell.length_a   1.000
_cell.length_b   1.000
_cell.length_c   1.000
_cell.angle_alpha   90.00
_cell.angle_beta   90.00
_cell.angle_gamma   90.00
#
_symmetry.space_group_name_H-M   'P 1'
#
loop_
_entity.id
_entity.type
_entity.pdbx_description
1 polymer ?
#
loop_
_entity_poly.entity_id
_entity_poly.type
_entity_poly.pdbx_seq_one_letter_code
_entity_poly.pdbx_strand_id
1 'polypeptide(L)'
;MPVKPIPEGYHAVTPYLVARGADKTVEFLKKAFGAEMSFEPMLRPDGKIMHADLKIGDSHVMISEASEQHPAMPCMVHLYVPDADAVYRRAVAAGGTTVMEPSDQFYGDRAGNVKDPSGNYWHIATHKEDVAPQELRKRAEAMFKQQKGKAA
;
A
#
# COMPACT_ATOMS: atom_id res chain seq x y z
N MET A 1 26.73 3.33 -23.65
CA MET A 1 26.95 2.98 -22.24
C MET A 1 26.18 1.72 -21.91
N PRO A 2 26.70 0.83 -21.08
CA PRO A 2 25.93 -0.34 -20.65
C PRO A 2 24.66 0.08 -19.90
N VAL A 3 23.57 -0.60 -20.19
CA VAL A 3 22.27 -0.35 -19.52
C VAL A 3 22.36 -0.83 -18.05
N LYS A 4 21.88 -0.03 -17.12
CA LYS A 4 21.81 -0.43 -15.71
C LYS A 4 20.82 -1.58 -15.55
N PRO A 5 21.18 -2.63 -14.76
CA PRO A 5 20.27 -3.77 -14.54
C PRO A 5 18.99 -3.41 -13.75
N ILE A 6 19.05 -2.36 -12.95
CA ILE A 6 17.89 -1.77 -12.27
C ILE A 6 17.62 -0.42 -12.94
N PRO A 7 16.41 -0.20 -13.49
CA PRO A 7 16.08 1.08 -14.12
C PRO A 7 16.22 2.24 -13.14
N GLU A 8 16.52 3.43 -13.69
CA GLU A 8 16.66 4.61 -12.85
C GLU A 8 15.35 4.97 -12.15
N GLY A 9 15.42 5.26 -10.87
CA GLY A 9 14.27 5.56 -10.02
C GLY A 9 13.56 4.32 -9.45
N TYR A 10 13.95 3.11 -9.88
CA TYR A 10 13.38 1.87 -9.35
C TYR A 10 14.26 1.29 -8.24
N HIS A 11 13.66 0.52 -7.36
CA HIS A 11 14.33 -0.34 -6.41
C HIS A 11 14.37 -1.79 -6.92
N ALA A 12 15.21 -2.63 -6.33
CA ALA A 12 15.30 -4.04 -6.72
C ALA A 12 13.97 -4.78 -6.56
N VAL A 13 13.18 -4.40 -5.56
CA VAL A 13 11.84 -4.95 -5.32
C VAL A 13 10.82 -3.91 -5.74
N THR A 14 9.94 -4.27 -6.66
CA THR A 14 8.84 -3.44 -7.15
C THR A 14 7.52 -4.18 -6.98
N PRO A 15 6.58 -3.68 -6.19
CA PRO A 15 5.26 -4.30 -6.06
C PRO A 15 4.54 -4.33 -7.41
N TYR A 16 3.90 -5.45 -7.72
CA TYR A 16 3.07 -5.63 -8.89
C TYR A 16 1.66 -6.07 -8.48
N LEU A 17 0.67 -5.21 -8.70
CA LEU A 17 -0.71 -5.47 -8.36
C LEU A 17 -1.41 -6.14 -9.55
N VAL A 18 -2.03 -7.28 -9.31
CA VAL A 18 -2.90 -7.94 -10.30
C VAL A 18 -4.33 -7.80 -9.81
N ALA A 19 -5.09 -6.92 -10.44
CA ALA A 19 -6.32 -6.37 -9.91
C ALA A 19 -7.54 -6.62 -10.81
N ARG A 20 -8.69 -6.90 -10.23
CA ARG A 20 -9.98 -6.73 -10.92
C ARG A 20 -10.40 -5.28 -10.80
N GLY A 21 -10.65 -4.63 -11.94
CA GLY A 21 -10.91 -3.21 -11.98
C GLY A 21 -9.63 -2.40 -11.75
N ALA A 22 -8.56 -2.73 -12.45
CA ALA A 22 -7.27 -2.05 -12.34
C ALA A 22 -7.37 -0.54 -12.61
N ASP A 23 -8.24 -0.12 -13.52
CA ASP A 23 -8.53 1.28 -13.80
C ASP A 23 -9.05 2.03 -12.56
N LYS A 24 -9.96 1.43 -11.81
CA LYS A 24 -10.48 2.01 -10.56
C LYS A 24 -9.42 2.09 -9.49
N THR A 25 -8.56 1.09 -9.40
CA THR A 25 -7.44 1.09 -8.46
C THR A 25 -6.41 2.14 -8.83
N VAL A 26 -6.08 2.33 -10.10
CA VAL A 26 -5.22 3.42 -10.55
C VAL A 26 -5.77 4.78 -10.13
N GLU A 27 -7.06 5.04 -10.34
CA GLU A 27 -7.70 6.29 -9.91
C GLU A 27 -7.70 6.45 -8.38
N PHE A 28 -7.92 5.36 -7.66
CA PHE A 28 -7.78 5.36 -6.20
C PHE A 28 -6.37 5.75 -5.75
N LEU A 29 -5.33 5.15 -6.32
CA LEU A 29 -3.93 5.44 -5.97
C LEU A 29 -3.58 6.90 -6.23
N LYS A 30 -4.06 7.47 -7.34
CA LYS A 30 -3.87 8.89 -7.65
C LYS A 30 -4.53 9.80 -6.60
N LYS A 31 -5.79 9.56 -6.29
CA LYS A 31 -6.57 10.39 -5.36
C LYS A 31 -6.13 10.23 -3.90
N ALA A 32 -5.87 9.00 -3.48
CA ALA A 32 -5.50 8.68 -2.09
C ALA A 32 -4.05 9.06 -1.77
N PHE A 33 -3.12 8.68 -2.64
CA PHE A 33 -1.68 8.72 -2.36
C PHE A 33 -0.91 9.69 -3.23
N GLY A 34 -1.58 10.43 -4.13
CA GLY A 34 -0.90 11.32 -5.05
C GLY A 34 -0.03 10.58 -6.06
N ALA A 35 -0.41 9.34 -6.41
CA ALA A 35 0.34 8.56 -7.39
C ALA A 35 0.36 9.23 -8.76
N GLU A 36 1.51 9.21 -9.40
CA GLU A 36 1.72 9.77 -10.74
C GLU A 36 2.05 8.64 -11.71
N MET A 37 1.45 8.69 -12.91
CA MET A 37 1.76 7.73 -13.96
C MET A 37 3.18 7.95 -14.46
N SER A 38 3.97 6.89 -14.55
CA SER A 38 5.34 6.95 -15.09
C SER A 38 5.33 7.10 -16.61
N PHE A 39 4.31 6.56 -17.27
CA PHE A 39 4.05 6.64 -18.71
C PHE A 39 2.58 6.31 -19.00
N GLU A 40 2.14 6.52 -20.24
CA GLU A 40 0.80 6.14 -20.67
C GLU A 40 0.55 4.65 -20.48
N PRO A 41 -0.57 4.23 -19.86
CA PRO A 41 -0.87 2.82 -19.65
C PRO A 41 -0.95 2.06 -20.98
N MET A 42 -0.37 0.88 -21.01
CA MET A 42 -0.59 -0.04 -22.13
C MET A 42 -1.94 -0.73 -21.94
N LEU A 43 -2.79 -0.67 -22.95
CA LEU A 43 -4.13 -1.26 -22.91
C LEU A 43 -4.22 -2.52 -23.76
N ARG A 44 -5.07 -3.45 -23.34
CA ARG A 44 -5.50 -4.59 -24.15
C ARG A 44 -6.51 -4.13 -25.21
N PRO A 45 -6.80 -4.95 -26.24
CA PRO A 45 -7.84 -4.64 -27.24
C PRO A 45 -9.23 -4.38 -26.64
N ASP A 46 -9.53 -4.97 -25.48
CA ASP A 46 -10.78 -4.76 -24.74
C ASP A 46 -10.79 -3.45 -23.90
N GLY A 47 -9.74 -2.64 -23.97
CA GLY A 47 -9.58 -1.39 -23.26
C GLY A 47 -9.12 -1.52 -21.81
N LYS A 48 -8.93 -2.73 -21.29
CA LYS A 48 -8.43 -2.95 -19.94
C LYS A 48 -6.92 -2.75 -19.86
N ILE A 49 -6.42 -2.41 -18.68
CA ILE A 49 -5.00 -2.17 -18.46
C ILE A 49 -4.21 -3.46 -18.59
N MET A 50 -3.37 -3.56 -19.60
CA MET A 50 -2.38 -4.61 -19.75
C MET A 50 -1.20 -4.38 -18.79
N HIS A 51 -0.75 -3.14 -18.70
CA HIS A 51 0.34 -2.73 -17.81
C HIS A 51 0.30 -1.24 -17.55
N ALA A 52 0.43 -0.85 -16.30
CA ALA A 52 0.64 0.52 -15.87
C ALA A 52 1.70 0.57 -14.77
N ASP A 53 2.38 1.69 -14.67
CA ASP A 53 3.38 1.96 -13.66
C ASP A 53 3.10 3.33 -13.05
N LEU A 54 3.03 3.37 -11.72
CA LEU A 54 2.79 4.58 -10.96
C LEU A 54 3.91 4.79 -9.95
N LYS A 55 4.26 6.04 -9.73
CA LYS A 55 5.18 6.45 -8.66
C LYS A 55 4.40 6.98 -7.47
N ILE A 56 4.65 6.43 -6.30
CA ILE A 56 4.13 6.88 -5.01
C ILE A 56 5.33 7.21 -4.11
N GLY A 57 5.50 8.49 -3.74
CA GLY A 57 6.68 8.91 -2.99
C GLY A 57 7.97 8.61 -3.78
N ASP A 58 8.84 7.79 -3.21
CA ASP A 58 10.11 7.37 -3.83
C ASP A 58 10.01 6.01 -4.56
N SER A 59 8.84 5.39 -4.59
CA SER A 59 8.68 3.99 -5.02
C SER A 59 7.74 3.85 -6.20
N HIS A 60 8.05 2.88 -7.08
CA HIS A 60 7.19 2.48 -8.17
C HIS A 60 6.27 1.33 -7.77
N VAL A 61 5.05 1.36 -8.26
CA VAL A 61 4.05 0.29 -8.15
C VAL A 61 3.51 0.01 -9.53
N MET A 62 3.59 -1.25 -9.95
CA MET A 62 3.06 -1.71 -11.23
C MET A 62 1.67 -2.31 -11.04
N ILE A 63 0.82 -2.26 -12.06
CA ILE A 63 -0.52 -2.82 -12.00
C ILE A 63 -0.98 -3.30 -13.37
N SER A 64 -1.72 -4.39 -13.38
CA SER A 64 -2.46 -4.88 -14.55
C SER A 64 -3.85 -5.37 -14.16
N GLU A 65 -4.77 -5.37 -15.11
CA GLU A 65 -6.04 -6.07 -14.98
C GLU A 65 -5.80 -7.57 -14.94
N ALA A 66 -6.52 -8.27 -14.05
CA ALA A 66 -6.47 -9.71 -13.94
C ALA A 66 -6.85 -10.42 -15.26
N SER A 67 -6.30 -11.59 -15.48
CA SER A 67 -6.58 -12.46 -16.62
C SER A 67 -6.64 -13.92 -16.16
N GLU A 68 -6.94 -14.83 -17.08
CA GLU A 68 -6.88 -16.26 -16.77
C GLU A 68 -5.45 -16.72 -16.41
N GLN A 69 -4.45 -16.17 -17.11
CA GLN A 69 -3.04 -16.48 -16.86
C GLN A 69 -2.50 -15.83 -15.58
N HIS A 70 -3.03 -14.66 -15.22
CA HIS A 70 -2.67 -13.91 -14.03
C HIS A 70 -3.96 -13.53 -13.28
N PRO A 71 -4.50 -14.45 -12.47
CA PRO A 71 -5.71 -14.16 -11.69
C PRO A 71 -5.46 -13.06 -10.65
N ALA A 72 -6.53 -12.41 -10.23
CA ALA A 72 -6.44 -11.36 -9.21
C ALA A 72 -5.73 -11.89 -7.95
N MET A 73 -4.74 -11.14 -7.50
CA MET A 73 -3.92 -11.44 -6.32
C MET A 73 -3.93 -10.23 -5.38
N PRO A 74 -4.94 -10.07 -4.52
CA PRO A 74 -4.90 -9.05 -3.49
C PRO A 74 -3.69 -9.24 -2.58
N CYS A 75 -3.04 -8.13 -2.23
CA CYS A 75 -1.87 -8.13 -1.38
C CYS A 75 -1.96 -7.03 -0.32
N MET A 76 -1.01 -6.99 0.57
CA MET A 76 -0.84 -5.91 1.54
C MET A 76 0.42 -5.12 1.20
N VAL A 77 0.28 -3.80 1.15
CA VAL A 77 1.38 -2.87 0.94
C VAL A 77 1.49 -1.96 2.17
N HIS A 78 2.69 -1.84 2.70
CA HIS A 78 3.01 -0.91 3.78
C HIS A 78 3.54 0.38 3.17
N LEU A 79 2.83 1.48 3.39
CA LEU A 79 3.15 2.80 2.83
C LEU A 79 3.53 3.77 3.95
N TYR A 80 4.76 4.25 3.95
CA TYR A 80 5.18 5.34 4.83
C TYR A 80 4.88 6.70 4.21
N VAL A 81 4.25 7.56 5.01
CA VAL A 81 3.86 8.92 4.63
C VAL A 81 4.16 9.89 5.77
N PRO A 82 4.31 11.20 5.48
CA PRO A 82 4.54 12.20 6.53
C PRO A 82 3.39 12.37 7.53
N ASP A 83 2.13 12.15 7.09
CA ASP A 83 0.93 12.29 7.92
C ASP A 83 -0.07 11.17 7.60
N ALA A 84 -0.02 10.10 8.39
CA ALA A 84 -0.86 8.93 8.21
C ALA A 84 -2.36 9.24 8.34
N ASP A 85 -2.74 10.13 9.26
CA ASP A 85 -4.15 10.52 9.45
C ASP A 85 -4.71 11.24 8.23
N ALA A 86 -3.97 12.19 7.67
CA ALA A 86 -4.38 12.93 6.48
C ALA A 86 -4.51 12.02 5.25
N VAL A 87 -3.53 11.14 5.03
CA VAL A 87 -3.54 10.21 3.90
C VAL A 87 -4.63 9.16 4.06
N TYR A 88 -4.85 8.65 5.27
CA TYR A 88 -5.96 7.75 5.57
C TYR A 88 -7.32 8.38 5.21
N ARG A 89 -7.57 9.63 5.64
CA ARG A 89 -8.81 10.35 5.31
C ARG A 89 -9.00 10.50 3.80
N ARG A 90 -7.94 10.84 3.06
CA ARG A 90 -7.98 10.92 1.60
C ARG A 90 -8.28 9.56 0.96
N ALA A 91 -7.70 8.49 1.47
CA ALA A 91 -7.92 7.14 0.98
C ALA A 91 -9.39 6.71 1.16
N VAL A 92 -9.98 6.99 2.30
CA VAL A 92 -11.41 6.72 2.53
C VAL A 92 -12.28 7.57 1.60
N ALA A 93 -11.98 8.86 1.45
CA ALA A 93 -12.70 9.76 0.54
C ALA A 93 -12.55 9.34 -0.94
N ALA A 94 -11.45 8.69 -1.31
CA ALA A 94 -11.20 8.16 -2.66
C ALA A 94 -11.90 6.82 -2.95
N GLY A 95 -12.66 6.28 -1.99
CA GLY A 95 -13.40 5.03 -2.13
C GLY A 95 -12.79 3.83 -1.41
N GLY A 96 -11.76 4.04 -0.59
CA GLY A 96 -11.19 3.00 0.27
C GLY A 96 -12.15 2.59 1.39
N THR A 97 -12.12 1.31 1.73
CA THR A 97 -12.87 0.77 2.88
C THR A 97 -11.97 0.73 4.10
N THR A 98 -12.42 1.30 5.20
CA THR A 98 -11.69 1.26 6.48
C THR A 98 -11.54 -0.17 6.97
N VAL A 99 -10.30 -0.56 7.28
CA VAL A 99 -9.97 -1.82 7.96
C VAL A 99 -9.55 -1.52 9.40
N MET A 100 -8.74 -0.49 9.59
CA MET A 100 -8.30 -0.02 10.90
C MET A 100 -8.13 1.50 10.86
N GLU A 101 -8.79 2.20 11.76
CA GLU A 101 -8.58 3.64 11.92
C GLU A 101 -7.16 3.95 12.41
N PRO A 102 -6.60 5.14 12.11
CA PRO A 102 -5.28 5.51 12.57
C PRO A 102 -5.16 5.46 14.10
N SER A 103 -4.14 4.77 14.57
CA SER A 103 -3.79 4.70 15.99
C SER A 103 -2.29 4.51 16.17
N ASP A 104 -1.81 4.84 17.37
CA ASP A 104 -0.41 4.63 17.70
C ASP A 104 -0.16 3.15 17.96
N GLN A 105 0.83 2.62 17.24
CA GLN A 105 1.19 1.21 17.31
C GLN A 105 2.34 1.00 18.30
N PHE A 106 2.39 -0.16 18.93
CA PHE A 106 3.41 -0.47 19.93
C PHE A 106 4.84 -0.41 19.37
N TYR A 107 5.01 -0.60 18.07
CA TYR A 107 6.31 -0.58 17.40
C TYR A 107 6.79 0.81 16.98
N GLY A 108 6.08 1.86 17.33
CA GLY A 108 6.54 3.25 17.17
C GLY A 108 5.99 3.99 15.95
N ASP A 109 5.05 3.40 15.22
CA ASP A 109 4.35 4.05 14.11
C ASP A 109 2.95 4.51 14.53
N ARG A 110 2.46 5.55 13.87
CA ARG A 110 1.04 5.84 13.81
C ARG A 110 0.50 5.33 12.49
N ALA A 111 -0.44 4.42 12.51
CA ALA A 111 -0.89 3.73 11.32
C ALA A 111 -2.40 3.48 11.27
N GLY A 112 -2.95 3.55 10.06
CA GLY A 112 -4.29 3.10 9.72
C GLY A 112 -4.24 2.16 8.52
N ASN A 113 -5.31 1.43 8.26
CA ASN A 113 -5.36 0.46 7.18
C ASN A 113 -6.66 0.61 6.39
N VAL A 114 -6.54 0.68 5.08
CA VAL A 114 -7.66 0.73 4.14
C VAL A 114 -7.55 -0.37 3.10
N LYS A 115 -8.69 -0.80 2.59
CA LYS A 115 -8.77 -1.69 1.44
C LYS A 115 -9.12 -0.88 0.20
N ASP A 116 -8.37 -1.04 -0.87
CA ASP A 116 -8.64 -0.39 -2.14
C ASP A 116 -9.81 -1.08 -2.91
N PRO A 117 -10.28 -0.52 -4.05
CA PRO A 117 -11.38 -1.10 -4.81
C PRO A 117 -11.13 -2.52 -5.33
N SER A 118 -9.89 -2.94 -5.46
CA SER A 118 -9.51 -4.29 -5.92
C SER A 118 -9.20 -5.27 -4.77
N GLY A 119 -9.36 -4.82 -3.52
CA GLY A 119 -9.16 -5.65 -2.34
C GLY A 119 -7.75 -5.68 -1.80
N ASN A 120 -6.82 -4.86 -2.30
CA ASN A 120 -5.50 -4.73 -1.69
C ASN A 120 -5.59 -3.93 -0.39
N TYR A 121 -4.82 -4.34 0.60
CA TYR A 121 -4.69 -3.63 1.87
C TYR A 121 -3.54 -2.63 1.80
N TRP A 122 -3.80 -1.40 2.21
CA TRP A 122 -2.81 -0.34 2.32
C TRP A 122 -2.65 0.04 3.78
N HIS A 123 -1.54 -0.38 4.36
CA HIS A 123 -1.15 -0.01 5.72
C HIS A 123 -0.41 1.32 5.65
N ILE A 124 -1.11 2.38 6.03
CA ILE A 124 -0.66 3.78 5.89
C ILE A 124 -0.04 4.19 7.21
N ALA A 125 1.25 4.45 7.23
CA ALA A 125 2.00 4.68 8.46
C ALA A 125 2.86 5.93 8.42
N THR A 126 3.02 6.55 9.58
CA THR A 126 4.03 7.56 9.86
C THR A 126 4.92 7.05 10.98
N HIS A 127 6.23 7.00 10.74
CA HIS A 127 7.19 6.64 11.78
C HIS A 127 7.30 7.76 12.79
N LYS A 128 7.06 7.47 14.07
CA LYS A 128 7.03 8.45 15.17
C LYS A 128 8.13 8.26 16.18
N GLU A 129 8.62 7.04 16.35
CA GLU A 129 9.56 6.68 17.40
C GLU A 129 10.44 5.51 16.97
N ASP A 130 11.75 5.64 17.16
CA ASP A 130 12.69 4.54 17.06
C ASP A 130 12.65 3.70 18.33
N VAL A 131 12.05 2.52 18.26
CA VAL A 131 11.91 1.63 19.42
C VAL A 131 13.03 0.60 19.43
N ALA A 132 13.84 0.60 20.50
CA ALA A 132 14.90 -0.39 20.66
C ALA A 132 14.35 -1.83 20.69
N PRO A 133 15.08 -2.83 20.16
CA PRO A 133 14.58 -4.21 20.07
C PRO A 133 14.10 -4.81 21.37
N GLN A 134 14.75 -4.50 22.48
CA GLN A 134 14.34 -4.98 23.82
C GLN A 134 13.02 -4.37 24.27
N GLU A 135 12.84 -3.07 24.06
CA GLU A 135 11.60 -2.36 24.37
C GLU A 135 10.46 -2.83 23.47
N LEU A 136 10.75 -3.07 22.19
CA LEU A 136 9.78 -3.60 21.23
C LEU A 136 9.20 -4.95 21.70
N ARG A 137 10.06 -5.89 22.15
CA ARG A 137 9.65 -7.18 22.70
C ARG A 137 8.76 -7.01 23.93
N LYS A 138 9.17 -6.15 24.86
CA LYS A 138 8.42 -5.84 26.08
C LYS A 138 7.02 -5.29 25.78
N ARG A 139 6.91 -4.34 24.84
CA ARG A 139 5.63 -3.77 24.42
C ARG A 139 4.74 -4.82 23.73
N ALA A 140 5.31 -5.69 22.89
CA ALA A 140 4.59 -6.78 22.26
C ALA A 140 4.04 -7.78 23.28
N GLU A 141 4.82 -8.17 24.28
CA GLU A 141 4.38 -9.05 25.36
C GLU A 141 3.24 -8.44 26.17
N ALA A 142 3.33 -7.14 26.50
CA ALA A 142 2.27 -6.43 27.21
C ALA A 142 0.97 -6.40 26.42
N MET A 143 1.05 -6.16 25.10
CA MET A 143 -0.11 -6.17 24.19
C MET A 143 -0.78 -7.55 24.17
N PHE A 144 -0.05 -8.64 24.05
CA PHE A 144 -0.60 -9.99 24.04
C PHE A 144 -1.24 -10.38 25.38
N LYS A 145 -0.69 -9.94 26.51
CA LYS A 145 -1.29 -10.14 27.84
C LYS A 145 -2.65 -9.43 27.94
N GLN A 146 -2.75 -8.20 27.45
CA GLN A 146 -4.02 -7.45 27.44
C GLN A 146 -5.08 -8.12 26.56
N GLN A 147 -4.70 -8.67 25.40
CA GLN A 147 -5.63 -9.38 24.52
C GLN A 147 -6.18 -10.67 25.17
N LYS A 148 -5.35 -11.44 25.88
CA LYS A 148 -5.78 -12.62 26.64
C LYS A 148 -6.74 -12.28 27.77
N GLY A 149 -6.55 -11.15 28.44
CA GLY A 149 -7.44 -10.68 29.51
C GLY A 149 -8.82 -10.21 29.03
N LYS A 150 -8.95 -9.81 27.76
CA LYS A 150 -10.24 -9.42 27.14
C LYS A 150 -11.02 -10.59 26.55
N ALA A 151 -10.38 -11.73 26.30
CA ALA A 151 -10.99 -12.96 25.77
C ALA A 151 -11.47 -13.92 26.87
N ALA A 152 -11.22 -13.62 28.12
CA ALA A 152 -11.72 -14.32 29.32
C ALA A 152 -12.87 -13.53 29.96
#